data_4b5aa6a8250ed2d911e300d763dc45be
#
_entry.id   4b5aa6a8250ed2d911e300d763dc45be
#
_cell.length_a   1.000
_cell.length_b   1.000
_cell.length_c   1.000
_cell.angle_alpha   90.00
_cell.angle_beta   90.00
_cell.angle_gamma   90.00
#
_symmetry.space_group_name_H-M   'P 1'
#
loop_
_entity.id
_entity.type
_entity.pdbx_description
1 polymer ?
#
loop_
_entity_poly.entity_id
_entity_poly.type
_entity_poly.pdbx_seq_one_letter_code
_entity_poly.pdbx_strand_id
1 'polypeptide(L)'
;MRIGLLIFAFFLFGPLAQGQKGVSAVSKSAIRVLIVDGFSNHDWKQTSLMVRRILEETGRFEVTVSTAPNSADSLSRTSWDPQFGEYAVVIQNCNNIQDTSLRWPRSVEQRLEAYVRGGGGLYVLHSANNAFARWLQYDTIIGLGWRSRSYGYALQLDSADRITRIPPGQGEGTNHGARFDAVIHIVNGHPINQGYPQRWRTASMELYRYARGPAENLTVLSAATDSVTGRIFPVDWVVQYGKGRVYASSMGHLWKGDVYPVSYRSIDFQTTLIRATEWLATGKVTYPVPAKFPTADATSLRAEGDMPGGPDTRSLTR
;
A
#
# COMPACT_ATOMS: atom_id res chain seq x y z
N MET A 1 -68.14 -50.69 51.30
CA MET A 1 -67.56 -49.36 51.14
C MET A 1 -66.03 -49.53 51.04
N ARG A 2 -65.44 -49.55 49.89
CA ARG A 2 -64.01 -49.65 49.71
C ARG A 2 -63.54 -48.39 48.97
N ILE A 3 -62.76 -47.62 49.65
CA ILE A 3 -62.20 -46.34 49.15
C ILE A 3 -60.88 -46.71 48.42
N GLY A 4 -60.82 -46.49 47.13
CA GLY A 4 -59.62 -46.65 46.31
C GLY A 4 -58.81 -45.36 46.31
N LEU A 5 -57.54 -45.50 46.69
CA LEU A 5 -56.52 -44.44 46.73
C LEU A 5 -55.86 -44.37 45.34
N LEU A 6 -56.05 -43.25 44.62
CA LEU A 6 -55.39 -42.95 43.35
C LEU A 6 -54.09 -42.21 43.64
N ILE A 7 -52.94 -42.82 43.31
CA ILE A 7 -51.63 -42.19 43.38
C ILE A 7 -51.35 -41.54 42.03
N PHE A 8 -51.22 -40.21 41.98
CA PHE A 8 -50.73 -39.44 40.87
C PHE A 8 -49.20 -39.39 40.89
N ALA A 9 -48.54 -40.02 39.91
CA ALA A 9 -47.11 -39.86 39.72
C ALA A 9 -46.86 -38.65 38.81
N PHE A 10 -46.19 -37.63 39.36
CA PHE A 10 -45.67 -36.49 38.60
C PHE A 10 -44.36 -36.86 37.95
N PHE A 11 -44.35 -36.95 36.62
CA PHE A 11 -43.08 -37.00 35.85
C PHE A 11 -42.59 -35.59 35.63
N LEU A 12 -41.48 -35.22 36.29
CA LEU A 12 -40.72 -34.02 36.01
C LEU A 12 -39.86 -34.23 34.75
N PHE A 13 -40.29 -33.63 33.64
CA PHE A 13 -39.44 -33.48 32.48
C PHE A 13 -38.49 -32.29 32.68
N GLY A 14 -37.20 -32.57 32.97
CA GLY A 14 -36.19 -31.56 32.94
C GLY A 14 -35.81 -31.20 31.48
N PRO A 15 -35.48 -29.92 31.16
CA PRO A 15 -35.08 -29.55 29.83
C PRO A 15 -33.72 -30.14 29.50
N LEU A 16 -33.64 -30.90 28.39
CA LEU A 16 -32.39 -31.32 27.74
C LEU A 16 -31.66 -30.09 27.23
N ALA A 17 -30.58 -29.70 27.90
CA ALA A 17 -29.64 -28.71 27.39
C ALA A 17 -28.96 -29.26 26.15
N GLN A 18 -29.39 -28.80 24.97
CA GLN A 18 -28.65 -29.00 23.72
C GLN A 18 -27.35 -28.20 23.81
N GLY A 19 -26.25 -28.88 24.04
CA GLY A 19 -24.93 -28.31 23.91
C GLY A 19 -24.69 -27.86 22.45
N GLN A 20 -24.79 -26.58 22.19
CA GLN A 20 -24.25 -25.98 20.97
C GLN A 20 -22.74 -26.23 20.96
N LYS A 21 -22.30 -27.16 20.13
CA LYS A 21 -20.89 -27.25 19.74
C LYS A 21 -20.55 -25.95 19.03
N GLY A 22 -19.94 -25.02 19.75
CA GLY A 22 -19.33 -23.85 19.17
C GLY A 22 -18.30 -24.32 18.14
N VAL A 23 -18.59 -24.07 16.86
CA VAL A 23 -17.58 -24.17 15.81
C VAL A 23 -16.54 -23.12 16.16
N SER A 24 -15.41 -23.58 16.70
CA SER A 24 -14.22 -22.74 16.91
C SER A 24 -13.84 -22.19 15.55
N ALA A 25 -14.12 -20.92 15.30
CA ALA A 25 -13.62 -20.22 14.13
C ALA A 25 -12.10 -20.31 14.21
N VAL A 26 -11.48 -21.03 13.27
CA VAL A 26 -10.03 -21.06 13.11
C VAL A 26 -9.62 -19.61 12.89
N SER A 27 -9.00 -19.02 13.90
CA SER A 27 -8.43 -17.67 13.82
C SER A 27 -7.41 -17.70 12.67
N LYS A 28 -7.79 -17.05 11.57
CA LYS A 28 -6.88 -16.88 10.43
C LYS A 28 -5.73 -16.03 10.94
N SER A 29 -4.51 -16.59 11.00
CA SER A 29 -3.34 -15.83 11.44
C SER A 29 -3.21 -14.54 10.64
N ALA A 30 -2.96 -13.42 11.31
CA ALA A 30 -2.78 -12.12 10.67
C ALA A 30 -1.62 -12.18 9.66
N ILE A 31 -1.74 -11.43 8.57
CA ILE A 31 -0.69 -11.29 7.56
C ILE A 31 0.43 -10.42 8.16
N ARG A 32 1.65 -10.96 8.26
CA ARG A 32 2.81 -10.23 8.76
C ARG A 32 3.34 -9.28 7.69
N VAL A 33 3.46 -8.00 8.03
CA VAL A 33 3.91 -6.92 7.14
C VAL A 33 5.09 -6.20 7.79
N LEU A 34 6.15 -5.94 7.03
CA LEU A 34 7.28 -5.13 7.44
C LEU A 34 7.25 -3.79 6.72
N ILE A 35 7.20 -2.69 7.44
CA ILE A 35 7.49 -1.36 6.88
C ILE A 35 8.98 -1.10 7.04
N VAL A 36 9.65 -0.72 5.94
CA VAL A 36 11.04 -0.26 5.97
C VAL A 36 11.08 1.23 5.71
N ASP A 37 11.54 2.00 6.69
CA ASP A 37 11.67 3.45 6.65
C ASP A 37 13.05 3.92 7.11
N GLY A 38 13.25 5.22 7.43
CA GLY A 38 14.48 5.76 8.03
C GLY A 38 14.97 7.05 7.40
N PHE A 39 14.71 7.29 6.12
CA PHE A 39 15.07 8.54 5.45
C PHE A 39 14.14 8.84 4.28
N SER A 40 13.75 10.09 4.13
CA SER A 40 12.96 10.62 3.01
C SER A 40 12.96 12.14 3.03
N ASN A 41 12.69 12.77 1.90
CA ASN A 41 12.31 14.17 1.83
C ASN A 41 10.87 14.42 2.33
N HIS A 42 10.03 13.37 2.39
CA HIS A 42 8.68 13.37 2.96
C HIS A 42 8.70 13.07 4.48
N ASP A 43 7.56 13.16 5.14
CA ASP A 43 7.43 12.73 6.54
C ASP A 43 7.28 11.22 6.63
N TRP A 44 8.40 10.51 6.52
CA TRP A 44 8.42 9.05 6.56
C TRP A 44 7.96 8.46 7.90
N LYS A 45 8.18 9.18 9.02
CA LYS A 45 7.75 8.72 10.36
C LYS A 45 6.24 8.70 10.47
N GLN A 46 5.58 9.80 10.12
CA GLN A 46 4.13 9.89 10.13
C GLN A 46 3.52 8.97 9.08
N THR A 47 4.15 8.84 7.90
CA THR A 47 3.75 7.89 6.86
C THR A 47 3.71 6.46 7.39
N SER A 48 4.80 5.97 8.00
CA SER A 48 4.88 4.63 8.57
C SER A 48 3.83 4.41 9.66
N LEU A 49 3.65 5.39 10.54
CA LEU A 49 2.65 5.32 11.60
C LEU A 49 1.22 5.20 11.06
N MET A 50 0.87 6.02 10.07
CA MET A 50 -0.48 5.99 9.47
C MET A 50 -0.72 4.72 8.67
N VAL A 51 0.23 4.27 7.86
CA VAL A 51 0.14 3.00 7.12
C VAL A 51 -0.06 1.83 8.09
N ARG A 52 0.76 1.76 9.14
CA ARG A 52 0.63 0.73 10.16
C ARG A 52 -0.79 0.71 10.76
N ARG A 53 -1.29 1.86 11.20
CA ARG A 53 -2.60 1.99 11.84
C ARG A 53 -3.75 1.62 10.90
N ILE A 54 -3.72 2.09 9.65
CA ILE A 54 -4.74 1.74 8.65
C ILE A 54 -4.79 0.23 8.42
N LEU A 55 -3.65 -0.43 8.35
CA LEU A 55 -3.59 -1.87 8.15
C LEU A 55 -4.05 -2.64 9.40
N GLU A 56 -3.52 -2.32 10.57
CA GLU A 56 -3.83 -3.01 11.84
C GLU A 56 -5.30 -2.85 12.27
N GLU A 57 -5.91 -1.69 12.01
CA GLU A 57 -7.33 -1.45 12.31
C GLU A 57 -8.27 -2.47 11.65
N THR A 58 -7.85 -3.05 10.52
CA THR A 58 -8.64 -4.08 9.84
C THR A 58 -8.68 -5.43 10.58
N GLY A 59 -7.79 -5.65 11.55
CA GLY A 59 -7.58 -6.94 12.20
C GLY A 59 -7.01 -8.03 11.28
N ARG A 60 -6.57 -7.67 10.06
CA ARG A 60 -6.04 -8.60 9.04
C ARG A 60 -4.52 -8.67 9.02
N PHE A 61 -3.86 -7.65 9.54
CA PHE A 61 -2.42 -7.47 9.43
C PHE A 61 -1.78 -7.26 10.80
N GLU A 62 -0.56 -7.76 10.93
CA GLU A 62 0.38 -7.48 12.01
C GLU A 62 1.57 -6.75 11.40
N VAL A 63 1.82 -5.50 11.83
CA VAL A 63 2.78 -4.61 11.18
C VAL A 63 3.97 -4.32 12.09
N THR A 64 5.16 -4.66 11.62
CA THR A 64 6.45 -4.29 12.23
C THR A 64 7.09 -3.16 11.43
N VAL A 65 7.84 -2.29 12.08
CA VAL A 65 8.64 -1.24 11.43
C VAL A 65 10.11 -1.52 11.67
N SER A 66 10.91 -1.47 10.60
CA SER A 66 12.38 -1.53 10.65
C SER A 66 12.96 -0.25 10.07
N THR A 67 13.54 0.57 10.92
CA THR A 67 14.08 1.87 10.54
C THR A 67 15.54 1.73 10.08
N ALA A 68 15.77 2.00 8.79
CA ALA A 68 17.10 2.04 8.21
C ALA A 68 17.92 3.21 8.80
N PRO A 69 19.18 2.99 9.20
CA PRO A 69 20.00 4.06 9.71
C PRO A 69 20.29 5.10 8.63
N ASN A 70 20.14 6.37 8.99
CA ASN A 70 20.40 7.53 8.12
C ASN A 70 21.73 8.20 8.40
N SER A 71 22.58 7.60 9.25
CA SER A 71 23.89 8.14 9.60
C SER A 71 24.99 7.63 8.68
N ALA A 72 26.08 8.40 8.59
CA ALA A 72 27.31 7.95 7.95
C ALA A 72 28.06 6.89 8.78
N ASP A 73 27.62 6.65 10.03
CA ASP A 73 28.21 5.64 10.90
C ASP A 73 28.11 4.23 10.28
N SER A 74 29.27 3.67 9.97
CA SER A 74 29.39 2.37 9.32
C SER A 74 28.88 1.22 10.21
N LEU A 75 29.03 1.33 11.54
CA LEU A 75 28.60 0.29 12.49
C LEU A 75 27.07 0.20 12.53
N SER A 76 26.37 1.33 12.62
CA SER A 76 24.91 1.35 12.59
C SER A 76 24.36 0.80 11.27
N ARG A 77 25.04 1.08 10.15
CA ARG A 77 24.63 0.54 8.84
C ARG A 77 24.86 -0.96 8.74
N THR A 78 26.01 -1.45 9.18
CA THR A 78 26.36 -2.89 9.03
C THR A 78 25.57 -3.79 9.97
N SER A 79 25.11 -3.27 11.11
CA SER A 79 24.29 -4.02 12.07
C SER A 79 22.81 -4.04 11.72
N TRP A 80 22.32 -3.16 10.83
CA TRP A 80 20.92 -3.15 10.41
C TRP A 80 20.62 -4.32 9.48
N ASP A 81 19.79 -5.22 9.95
CA ASP A 81 19.48 -6.50 9.29
C ASP A 81 17.98 -6.84 9.33
N PRO A 82 17.16 -6.20 8.49
CA PRO A 82 15.75 -6.54 8.40
C PRO A 82 15.56 -7.94 7.83
N GLN A 83 14.81 -8.78 8.56
CA GLN A 83 14.54 -10.18 8.22
C GLN A 83 13.35 -10.28 7.27
N PHE A 84 13.50 -9.88 6.00
CA PHE A 84 12.41 -9.83 5.01
C PHE A 84 11.64 -11.15 4.89
N GLY A 85 12.34 -12.29 4.96
CA GLY A 85 11.73 -13.62 4.82
C GLY A 85 10.71 -14.01 5.89
N GLU A 86 10.65 -13.26 6.99
CA GLU A 86 9.65 -13.47 8.04
C GLU A 86 8.30 -12.82 7.73
N TYR A 87 8.20 -12.00 6.70
CA TYR A 87 7.03 -11.22 6.35
C TYR A 87 6.48 -11.61 5.00
N ALA A 88 5.17 -11.61 4.88
CA ALA A 88 4.49 -11.85 3.60
C ALA A 88 4.60 -10.63 2.65
N VAL A 89 4.70 -9.42 3.24
CA VAL A 89 4.80 -8.17 2.49
C VAL A 89 5.82 -7.25 3.15
N VAL A 90 6.64 -6.62 2.32
CA VAL A 90 7.50 -5.49 2.68
C VAL A 90 6.91 -4.22 2.07
N ILE A 91 6.68 -3.18 2.88
CA ILE A 91 6.29 -1.84 2.43
C ILE A 91 7.54 -0.96 2.49
N GLN A 92 8.02 -0.52 1.35
CA GLN A 92 9.19 0.35 1.23
C GLN A 92 8.75 1.82 1.32
N ASN A 93 9.31 2.56 2.28
CA ASN A 93 9.01 3.97 2.58
C ASN A 93 10.30 4.82 2.73
N CYS A 94 11.45 4.33 2.20
CA CYS A 94 12.65 5.14 2.12
C CYS A 94 12.72 5.90 0.78
N ASN A 95 13.30 7.11 0.83
CA ASN A 95 13.60 7.89 -0.36
C ASN A 95 14.89 8.70 -0.13
N ASN A 96 15.87 8.55 -1.02
CA ASN A 96 17.17 9.20 -0.93
C ASN A 96 17.41 10.26 -2.03
N ILE A 97 16.36 10.86 -2.57
CA ILE A 97 16.47 11.82 -3.68
C ILE A 97 17.27 13.08 -3.30
N GLN A 98 17.18 13.51 -2.04
CA GLN A 98 17.93 14.69 -1.54
C GLN A 98 19.39 14.38 -1.21
N ASP A 99 19.67 13.14 -0.81
CA ASP A 99 21.03 12.69 -0.50
C ASP A 99 21.23 11.26 -1.06
N THR A 100 21.77 11.19 -2.26
CA THR A 100 21.99 9.92 -2.95
C THR A 100 23.10 9.07 -2.34
N SER A 101 23.85 9.59 -1.34
CA SER A 101 24.82 8.82 -0.56
C SER A 101 24.15 7.91 0.45
N LEU A 102 22.92 8.25 0.89
CA LEU A 102 22.11 7.41 1.76
C LEU A 102 21.63 6.18 0.98
N ARG A 103 22.14 5.03 1.34
CA ARG A 103 21.76 3.75 0.75
C ARG A 103 21.69 2.69 1.83
N TRP A 104 20.90 1.67 1.56
CA TRP A 104 20.95 0.46 2.35
C TRP A 104 22.30 -0.26 2.15
N PRO A 105 22.80 -1.03 3.13
CA PRO A 105 23.93 -1.92 2.92
C PRO A 105 23.69 -2.84 1.74
N ARG A 106 24.72 -3.11 0.94
CA ARG A 106 24.59 -3.96 -0.26
C ARG A 106 24.03 -5.35 0.07
N SER A 107 24.38 -5.89 1.21
CA SER A 107 23.82 -7.17 1.68
C SER A 107 22.31 -7.10 1.91
N VAL A 108 21.79 -5.98 2.41
CA VAL A 108 20.34 -5.77 2.61
C VAL A 108 19.63 -5.60 1.27
N GLU A 109 20.24 -4.83 0.34
CA GLU A 109 19.72 -4.70 -1.03
C GLU A 109 19.59 -6.08 -1.70
N GLN A 110 20.63 -6.91 -1.63
CA GLN A 110 20.63 -8.26 -2.20
C GLN A 110 19.59 -9.18 -1.55
N ARG A 111 19.36 -9.05 -0.24
CA ARG A 111 18.31 -9.82 0.45
C ARG A 111 16.91 -9.38 0.02
N LEU A 112 16.67 -8.07 -0.19
CA LEU A 112 15.39 -7.62 -0.74
C LEU A 112 15.17 -8.17 -2.16
N GLU A 113 16.21 -8.09 -3.02
CA GLU A 113 16.16 -8.66 -4.38
C GLU A 113 15.81 -10.17 -4.34
N ALA A 114 16.48 -10.93 -3.47
CA ALA A 114 16.25 -12.35 -3.30
C ALA A 114 14.85 -12.65 -2.74
N TYR A 115 14.40 -11.87 -1.75
CA TYR A 115 13.08 -11.99 -1.15
C TYR A 115 11.97 -11.80 -2.20
N VAL A 116 12.02 -10.72 -2.97
CA VAL A 116 11.01 -10.47 -4.01
C VAL A 116 11.10 -11.54 -5.09
N ARG A 117 12.32 -11.84 -5.59
CA ARG A 117 12.52 -12.88 -6.62
C ARG A 117 11.99 -14.24 -6.18
N GLY A 118 12.09 -14.56 -4.90
CA GLY A 118 11.65 -15.81 -4.28
C GLY A 118 10.13 -15.95 -4.09
N GLY A 119 9.37 -14.86 -4.22
CA GLY A 119 7.91 -14.87 -4.07
C GLY A 119 7.36 -13.87 -3.06
N GLY A 120 8.21 -13.10 -2.40
CA GLY A 120 7.79 -12.07 -1.45
C GLY A 120 7.02 -10.93 -2.12
N GLY A 121 6.11 -10.30 -1.36
CA GLY A 121 5.34 -9.14 -1.81
C GLY A 121 6.05 -7.82 -1.47
N LEU A 122 6.14 -6.90 -2.43
CA LEU A 122 6.71 -5.57 -2.20
C LEU A 122 5.69 -4.47 -2.54
N TYR A 123 5.40 -3.62 -1.57
CA TYR A 123 4.64 -2.38 -1.77
C TYR A 123 5.62 -1.21 -1.84
N VAL A 124 5.64 -0.47 -2.94
CA VAL A 124 6.45 0.74 -3.13
C VAL A 124 5.56 1.95 -2.93
N LEU A 125 5.71 2.61 -1.79
CA LEU A 125 4.76 3.63 -1.34
C LEU A 125 5.20 5.02 -1.81
N HIS A 126 4.41 5.62 -2.70
CA HIS A 126 4.56 7.02 -3.15
C HIS A 126 6.01 7.42 -3.42
N SER A 127 6.61 8.21 -2.53
CA SER A 127 7.98 8.74 -2.68
C SER A 127 9.08 7.65 -2.69
N ALA A 128 8.77 6.43 -2.30
CA ALA A 128 9.70 5.30 -2.46
C ALA A 128 10.00 4.97 -3.93
N ASN A 129 9.13 5.39 -4.86
CA ASN A 129 9.42 5.36 -6.30
C ASN A 129 10.63 6.23 -6.69
N ASN A 130 10.99 7.21 -5.85
CA ASN A 130 12.10 8.14 -6.11
C ASN A 130 13.43 7.59 -5.60
N ALA A 131 13.40 6.51 -4.79
CA ALA A 131 14.57 5.97 -4.14
C ALA A 131 15.56 5.31 -5.10
N PHE A 132 16.81 5.30 -4.68
CA PHE A 132 17.87 4.43 -5.17
C PHE A 132 18.13 4.46 -6.70
N ALA A 133 18.14 5.65 -7.31
CA ALA A 133 18.31 5.84 -8.76
C ALA A 133 19.56 5.18 -9.38
N ARG A 134 20.49 4.67 -8.57
CA ARG A 134 21.68 3.94 -9.03
C ARG A 134 21.65 2.44 -8.69
N TRP A 135 20.52 1.93 -8.25
CA TRP A 135 20.33 0.51 -7.98
C TRP A 135 19.45 -0.08 -9.09
N LEU A 136 20.11 -0.58 -10.16
CA LEU A 136 19.43 -1.04 -11.38
C LEU A 136 18.39 -2.14 -11.12
N GLN A 137 18.67 -3.04 -10.18
CA GLN A 137 17.71 -4.09 -9.83
C GLN A 137 16.47 -3.51 -9.16
N TYR A 138 16.61 -2.45 -8.34
CA TYR A 138 15.47 -1.74 -7.77
C TYR A 138 14.61 -1.11 -8.86
N ASP A 139 15.22 -0.49 -9.88
CA ASP A 139 14.50 0.05 -11.03
C ASP A 139 13.71 -1.03 -11.78
N THR A 140 14.28 -2.22 -11.93
CA THR A 140 13.58 -3.37 -12.54
C THR A 140 12.44 -3.87 -11.66
N ILE A 141 12.62 -3.90 -10.33
CA ILE A 141 11.62 -4.33 -9.37
C ILE A 141 10.42 -3.37 -9.36
N ILE A 142 10.66 -2.04 -9.33
CA ILE A 142 9.58 -1.06 -9.25
C ILE A 142 8.95 -0.71 -10.61
N GLY A 143 9.63 -1.00 -11.71
CA GLY A 143 9.20 -0.78 -13.09
C GLY A 143 9.28 0.67 -13.56
N LEU A 144 8.73 1.60 -12.77
CA LEU A 144 8.73 3.05 -13.01
C LEU A 144 9.11 3.77 -11.71
N GLY A 145 9.92 4.82 -11.83
CA GLY A 145 10.35 5.64 -10.70
C GLY A 145 10.62 7.09 -11.11
N TRP A 146 11.06 7.89 -10.15
CA TRP A 146 11.45 9.27 -10.40
C TRP A 146 12.85 9.31 -11.01
N ARG A 147 12.91 9.41 -12.33
CA ARG A 147 14.17 9.33 -13.07
C ARG A 147 14.28 10.45 -14.11
N SER A 148 15.49 10.71 -14.56
CA SER A 148 15.77 11.73 -15.57
C SER A 148 15.15 11.37 -16.93
N ARG A 149 14.97 12.37 -17.80
CA ARG A 149 14.46 12.20 -19.18
C ARG A 149 15.22 11.15 -20.00
N SER A 150 16.51 11.02 -19.77
CA SER A 150 17.38 10.09 -20.50
C SER A 150 17.32 8.65 -19.99
N TYR A 151 16.61 8.39 -18.88
CA TYR A 151 16.56 7.06 -18.26
C TYR A 151 15.28 6.31 -18.61
N GLY A 152 15.41 5.10 -19.17
CA GLY A 152 14.30 4.17 -19.38
C GLY A 152 13.12 4.76 -20.16
N TYR A 153 12.00 4.07 -20.09
CA TYR A 153 10.75 4.48 -20.74
C TYR A 153 9.82 5.19 -19.75
N ALA A 154 9.06 6.17 -20.21
CA ALA A 154 7.85 6.59 -19.52
C ALA A 154 6.63 5.93 -20.18
N LEU A 155 5.55 5.81 -19.44
CA LEU A 155 4.27 5.34 -19.97
C LEU A 155 3.25 6.49 -19.98
N GLN A 156 2.52 6.58 -21.08
CA GLN A 156 1.40 7.51 -21.25
C GLN A 156 0.23 6.73 -21.86
N LEU A 157 -0.99 7.05 -21.45
CA LEU A 157 -2.18 6.44 -21.99
C LEU A 157 -2.91 7.43 -22.92
N ASP A 158 -3.66 6.90 -23.88
CA ASP A 158 -4.65 7.68 -24.63
C ASP A 158 -6.07 7.52 -24.02
N SER A 159 -7.05 8.16 -24.62
CA SER A 159 -8.44 8.11 -24.15
C SER A 159 -9.10 6.72 -24.30
N ALA A 160 -8.47 5.80 -24.99
CA ALA A 160 -8.89 4.40 -25.12
C ALA A 160 -8.00 3.45 -24.28
N ASP A 161 -7.29 3.99 -23.29
CA ASP A 161 -6.38 3.27 -22.37
C ASP A 161 -5.24 2.52 -23.08
N ARG A 162 -4.92 2.86 -24.32
CA ARG A 162 -3.77 2.28 -25.02
C ARG A 162 -2.49 2.92 -24.50
N ILE A 163 -1.56 2.07 -24.07
CA ILE A 163 -0.31 2.49 -23.47
C ILE A 163 0.72 2.77 -24.57
N THR A 164 1.28 3.98 -24.56
CA THR A 164 2.43 4.38 -25.36
C THR A 164 3.67 4.40 -24.48
N ARG A 165 4.74 3.73 -24.93
CA ARG A 165 6.06 3.77 -24.30
C ARG A 165 6.86 4.93 -24.90
N ILE A 166 7.18 5.93 -24.08
CA ILE A 166 7.96 7.11 -24.48
C ILE A 166 9.44 6.77 -24.27
N PRO A 167 10.27 6.72 -25.33
CA PRO A 167 11.68 6.33 -25.24
C PRO A 167 12.52 7.27 -24.38
N PRO A 168 13.71 6.81 -23.93
CA PRO A 168 14.72 7.69 -23.34
C PRO A 168 15.03 8.88 -24.24
N GLY A 169 15.21 10.05 -23.66
CA GLY A 169 15.48 11.30 -24.40
C GLY A 169 14.26 11.99 -24.99
N GLN A 170 13.09 11.33 -25.04
CA GLN A 170 11.82 11.93 -25.49
C GLN A 170 10.90 12.27 -24.30
N GLY A 171 9.96 13.18 -24.50
CA GLY A 171 9.09 13.68 -23.42
C GLY A 171 9.87 14.41 -22.34
N GLU A 172 9.52 14.21 -21.08
CA GLU A 172 10.14 14.86 -19.92
C GLU A 172 10.79 13.83 -18.98
N GLY A 173 11.61 14.30 -18.03
CA GLY A 173 11.94 13.55 -16.84
C GLY A 173 10.73 13.47 -15.91
N THR A 174 10.76 12.58 -14.93
CA THR A 174 9.66 12.48 -13.96
C THR A 174 9.49 13.80 -13.23
N ASN A 175 8.25 14.25 -13.15
CA ASN A 175 7.87 15.47 -12.47
C ASN A 175 6.41 15.37 -11.99
N HIS A 176 5.91 16.38 -11.30
CA HIS A 176 4.51 16.51 -10.92
C HIS A 176 4.07 17.98 -11.03
N GLY A 177 2.78 18.23 -11.05
CA GLY A 177 2.19 19.55 -10.89
C GLY A 177 1.82 19.84 -9.45
N ALA A 178 1.01 20.89 -9.25
CA ALA A 178 0.32 21.10 -7.98
C ALA A 178 -0.59 19.90 -7.67
N ARG A 179 -0.77 19.60 -6.39
CA ARG A 179 -1.75 18.59 -5.95
C ARG A 179 -3.17 19.04 -6.31
N PHE A 180 -4.00 18.10 -6.72
CA PHE A 180 -5.38 18.35 -7.10
C PHE A 180 -6.28 17.15 -6.85
N ASP A 181 -7.59 17.33 -6.83
CA ASP A 181 -8.53 16.22 -6.75
C ASP A 181 -8.66 15.58 -8.13
N ALA A 182 -7.99 14.44 -8.30
CA ALA A 182 -7.89 13.77 -9.59
C ALA A 182 -8.99 12.73 -9.78
N VAL A 183 -9.52 12.64 -10.99
CA VAL A 183 -10.37 11.52 -11.38
C VAL A 183 -9.48 10.37 -11.85
N ILE A 184 -9.45 9.30 -11.04
CA ILE A 184 -8.78 8.05 -11.38
C ILE A 184 -9.76 7.19 -12.19
N HIS A 185 -9.26 6.44 -13.17
CA HIS A 185 -10.01 5.41 -13.88
C HIS A 185 -9.26 4.09 -13.93
N ILE A 186 -10.03 2.99 -13.96
CA ILE A 186 -9.51 1.63 -14.05
C ILE A 186 -9.06 1.35 -15.49
N VAL A 187 -7.83 0.83 -15.63
CA VAL A 187 -7.27 0.43 -16.93
C VAL A 187 -7.53 -1.04 -17.22
N ASN A 188 -7.63 -1.87 -16.17
CA ASN A 188 -7.89 -3.30 -16.33
C ASN A 188 -8.60 -3.92 -15.12
N GLY A 189 -9.08 -5.18 -15.30
CA GLY A 189 -9.83 -5.94 -14.29
C GLY A 189 -8.98 -6.64 -13.23
N HIS A 190 -7.88 -6.02 -12.77
CA HIS A 190 -7.01 -6.62 -11.75
C HIS A 190 -7.76 -6.83 -10.40
N PRO A 191 -7.47 -7.90 -9.62
CA PRO A 191 -8.14 -8.19 -8.35
C PRO A 191 -8.15 -7.03 -7.35
N ILE A 192 -7.12 -6.18 -7.33
CA ILE A 192 -7.07 -4.99 -6.44
C ILE A 192 -8.25 -4.05 -6.73
N ASN A 193 -8.60 -3.85 -8.02
CA ASN A 193 -9.65 -2.93 -8.44
C ASN A 193 -11.04 -3.56 -8.53
N GLN A 194 -11.16 -4.85 -8.30
CA GLN A 194 -12.44 -5.54 -8.43
C GLN A 194 -13.51 -4.94 -7.50
N GLY A 195 -14.65 -4.55 -8.08
CA GLY A 195 -15.75 -3.92 -7.35
C GLY A 195 -15.59 -2.41 -7.13
N TYR A 196 -14.51 -1.78 -7.58
CA TYR A 196 -14.43 -0.31 -7.64
C TYR A 196 -15.34 0.21 -8.74
N PRO A 197 -15.85 1.46 -8.62
CA PRO A 197 -16.45 2.14 -9.76
C PRO A 197 -15.40 2.31 -10.86
N GLN A 198 -15.84 2.33 -12.13
CA GLN A 198 -14.91 2.49 -13.26
C GLN A 198 -14.10 3.79 -13.17
N ARG A 199 -14.65 4.81 -12.52
CA ARG A 199 -14.01 6.11 -12.27
C ARG A 199 -14.36 6.59 -10.87
N TRP A 200 -13.41 7.22 -10.19
CA TRP A 200 -13.63 7.85 -8.88
C TRP A 200 -12.70 9.04 -8.70
N ARG A 201 -13.05 9.95 -7.80
CA ARG A 201 -12.27 11.14 -7.48
C ARG A 201 -11.46 10.91 -6.20
N THR A 202 -10.13 10.90 -6.33
CA THR A 202 -9.22 10.89 -5.18
C THR A 202 -8.86 12.31 -4.76
N ALA A 203 -8.66 12.51 -3.46
CA ALA A 203 -8.35 13.82 -2.92
C ALA A 203 -6.84 14.11 -2.90
N SER A 204 -6.47 15.34 -3.25
CA SER A 204 -5.11 15.88 -3.08
C SER A 204 -4.01 15.01 -3.69
N MET A 205 -4.24 14.52 -4.91
CA MET A 205 -3.31 13.68 -5.67
C MET A 205 -2.08 14.46 -6.11
N GLU A 206 -0.89 13.92 -5.87
CA GLU A 206 0.35 14.30 -6.55
C GLU A 206 0.59 13.34 -7.71
N LEU A 207 0.07 13.69 -8.89
CA LEU A 207 0.19 12.81 -10.07
C LEU A 207 1.60 12.87 -10.63
N TYR A 208 2.29 11.72 -10.66
CA TYR A 208 3.60 11.61 -11.30
C TYR A 208 3.45 11.61 -12.82
N ARG A 209 3.92 12.67 -13.45
CA ARG A 209 4.07 12.76 -14.89
C ARG A 209 5.36 12.10 -15.31
N TYR A 210 5.35 11.32 -16.38
CA TYR A 210 6.54 10.69 -16.94
C TYR A 210 7.37 9.91 -15.92
N ALA A 211 6.74 9.17 -15.00
CA ALA A 211 7.47 8.19 -14.19
C ALA A 211 8.23 7.26 -15.16
N ARG A 212 9.54 7.07 -14.93
CA ARG A 212 10.45 6.40 -15.88
C ARG A 212 11.11 5.18 -15.28
N GLY A 213 11.39 4.22 -16.12
CA GLY A 213 12.09 3.01 -15.72
C GLY A 213 12.19 2.01 -16.85
N PRO A 214 12.62 0.77 -16.57
CA PRO A 214 12.62 -0.30 -17.55
C PRO A 214 11.22 -0.59 -18.10
N ALA A 215 10.18 -0.39 -17.26
CA ALA A 215 8.77 -0.68 -17.56
C ALA A 215 8.57 -2.10 -18.14
N GLU A 216 9.27 -3.08 -17.57
CA GLU A 216 9.22 -4.48 -17.96
C GLU A 216 8.35 -5.28 -17.00
N ASN A 217 7.63 -6.27 -17.51
CA ASN A 217 6.73 -7.12 -16.75
C ASN A 217 5.74 -6.32 -15.88
N LEU A 218 5.33 -5.16 -16.37
CA LEU A 218 4.52 -4.16 -15.71
C LEU A 218 3.10 -4.13 -16.29
N THR A 219 2.12 -4.10 -15.42
CA THR A 219 0.71 -3.90 -15.76
C THR A 219 0.19 -2.66 -15.05
N VAL A 220 -0.27 -1.66 -15.81
CA VAL A 220 -0.93 -0.47 -15.26
C VAL A 220 -2.33 -0.85 -14.79
N LEU A 221 -2.67 -0.52 -13.54
CA LEU A 221 -3.97 -0.84 -12.95
C LEU A 221 -4.97 0.31 -13.07
N SER A 222 -4.48 1.51 -12.83
CA SER A 222 -5.28 2.73 -12.87
C SER A 222 -4.45 3.89 -13.43
N ALA A 223 -5.14 4.90 -13.94
CA ALA A 223 -4.53 6.09 -14.52
C ALA A 223 -5.36 7.34 -14.18
N ALA A 224 -4.74 8.51 -14.32
CA ALA A 224 -5.42 9.79 -14.15
C ALA A 224 -4.99 10.79 -15.22
N THR A 225 -5.89 11.70 -15.54
CA THR A 225 -5.60 12.82 -16.44
C THR A 225 -4.97 13.97 -15.66
N ASP A 226 -3.82 14.41 -16.10
CA ASP A 226 -3.18 15.61 -15.57
C ASP A 226 -3.99 16.85 -15.89
N SER A 227 -4.35 17.62 -14.86
CA SER A 227 -5.25 18.76 -14.97
C SER A 227 -4.69 19.93 -15.79
N VAL A 228 -3.37 19.98 -15.98
CA VAL A 228 -2.70 21.07 -16.71
C VAL A 228 -2.47 20.71 -18.17
N THR A 229 -1.97 19.49 -18.43
CA THR A 229 -1.58 19.09 -19.78
C THR A 229 -2.63 18.27 -20.52
N GLY A 230 -3.67 17.78 -19.83
CA GLY A 230 -4.66 16.87 -20.38
C GLY A 230 -4.13 15.47 -20.71
N ARG A 231 -2.86 15.18 -20.41
CA ARG A 231 -2.24 13.89 -20.65
C ARG A 231 -2.59 12.89 -19.55
N ILE A 232 -2.64 11.62 -19.92
CA ILE A 232 -3.03 10.53 -18.98
C ILE A 232 -1.78 9.75 -18.57
N PHE A 233 -1.56 9.62 -17.27
CA PHE A 233 -0.40 8.92 -16.70
C PHE A 233 -0.83 7.82 -15.74
N PRO A 234 -0.04 6.74 -15.60
CA PRO A 234 -0.26 5.71 -14.61
C PRO A 234 -0.31 6.28 -13.18
N VAL A 235 -1.25 5.79 -12.38
CA VAL A 235 -1.35 6.07 -10.93
C VAL A 235 -0.84 4.88 -10.14
N ASP A 236 -1.34 3.69 -10.47
CA ASP A 236 -0.99 2.42 -9.84
C ASP A 236 -0.55 1.41 -10.88
N TRP A 237 0.45 0.62 -10.55
CA TRP A 237 0.90 -0.48 -11.39
C TRP A 237 1.43 -1.64 -10.56
N VAL A 238 1.45 -2.82 -11.16
CA VAL A 238 2.11 -4.00 -10.60
C VAL A 238 3.24 -4.47 -11.49
N VAL A 239 4.24 -5.08 -10.88
CA VAL A 239 5.36 -5.71 -11.59
C VAL A 239 5.50 -7.14 -11.12
N GLN A 240 5.71 -8.06 -12.05
CA GLN A 240 6.12 -9.42 -11.75
C GLN A 240 7.65 -9.50 -11.76
N TYR A 241 8.27 -9.74 -10.58
CA TYR A 241 9.71 -9.90 -10.47
C TYR A 241 10.06 -11.28 -9.93
N GLY A 242 10.55 -12.17 -10.81
CA GLY A 242 10.69 -13.58 -10.47
C GLY A 242 9.36 -14.21 -10.09
N LYS A 243 9.24 -14.78 -8.90
CA LYS A 243 7.98 -15.31 -8.33
C LYS A 243 7.23 -14.28 -7.51
N GLY A 244 7.84 -13.12 -7.20
CA GLY A 244 7.29 -12.09 -6.33
C GLY A 244 6.34 -11.15 -7.05
N ARG A 245 5.50 -10.52 -6.25
CA ARG A 245 4.54 -9.51 -6.67
C ARG A 245 4.97 -8.15 -6.15
N VAL A 246 4.99 -7.15 -7.01
CA VAL A 246 5.28 -5.77 -6.63
C VAL A 246 4.07 -4.92 -6.97
N TYR A 247 3.68 -4.04 -6.05
CA TYR A 247 2.70 -2.99 -6.28
C TYR A 247 3.37 -1.65 -6.02
N ALA A 248 3.20 -0.71 -6.93
CA ALA A 248 3.70 0.65 -6.80
C ALA A 248 2.62 1.66 -7.13
N SER A 249 2.62 2.78 -6.43
CA SER A 249 1.62 3.83 -6.56
C SER A 249 2.24 5.21 -6.41
N SER A 250 1.69 6.19 -7.14
CA SER A 250 1.94 7.62 -6.91
C SER A 250 0.99 8.22 -5.86
N MET A 251 0.03 7.46 -5.33
CA MET A 251 -0.82 7.88 -4.21
C MET A 251 -0.06 7.82 -2.86
N GLY A 252 -0.57 8.51 -1.86
CA GLY A 252 -0.01 8.45 -0.50
C GLY A 252 1.00 9.56 -0.19
N HIS A 253 0.86 10.73 -0.82
CA HIS A 253 1.67 11.90 -0.50
C HIS A 253 1.43 12.37 0.93
N LEU A 254 2.50 12.55 1.71
CA LEU A 254 2.49 13.13 3.05
C LEU A 254 3.71 14.03 3.24
N TRP A 255 3.49 15.33 3.33
CA TRP A 255 4.58 16.28 3.53
C TRP A 255 4.83 16.54 5.01
N LYS A 256 6.04 16.98 5.35
CA LYS A 256 6.40 17.35 6.72
C LYS A 256 5.48 18.46 7.22
N GLY A 257 4.90 18.27 8.41
CA GLY A 257 3.99 19.21 9.04
C GLY A 257 2.51 19.04 8.71
N ASP A 258 2.14 18.11 7.81
CA ASP A 258 0.74 17.74 7.56
C ASP A 258 0.20 16.92 8.74
N VAL A 259 -0.53 17.55 9.65
CA VAL A 259 -1.08 16.88 10.86
C VAL A 259 -2.18 15.88 10.48
N TYR A 260 -3.05 16.25 9.54
CA TYR A 260 -4.15 15.42 9.04
C TYR A 260 -4.07 15.32 7.51
N PRO A 261 -3.10 14.59 6.96
CA PRO A 261 -2.85 14.58 5.53
C PRO A 261 -4.08 14.06 4.76
N VAL A 262 -4.61 14.90 3.87
CA VAL A 262 -5.84 14.63 3.12
C VAL A 262 -5.73 13.32 2.33
N SER A 263 -4.58 13.05 1.72
CA SER A 263 -4.32 11.82 0.97
C SER A 263 -4.48 10.55 1.83
N TYR A 264 -4.09 10.60 3.12
CA TYR A 264 -4.23 9.46 4.05
C TYR A 264 -5.65 9.34 4.63
N ARG A 265 -6.41 10.41 4.60
CA ARG A 265 -7.85 10.40 4.97
C ARG A 265 -8.72 9.91 3.82
N SER A 266 -8.21 9.87 2.60
CA SER A 266 -8.95 9.45 1.41
C SER A 266 -9.32 7.96 1.50
N ILE A 267 -10.62 7.66 1.39
CA ILE A 267 -11.16 6.31 1.56
C ILE A 267 -10.65 5.38 0.45
N ASP A 268 -10.48 5.88 -0.76
CA ASP A 268 -9.92 5.11 -1.87
C ASP A 268 -8.46 4.75 -1.63
N PHE A 269 -7.63 5.69 -1.14
CA PHE A 269 -6.25 5.39 -0.78
C PHE A 269 -6.18 4.31 0.31
N GLN A 270 -6.93 4.47 1.41
CA GLN A 270 -6.95 3.49 2.50
C GLN A 270 -7.40 2.10 2.00
N THR A 271 -8.47 2.07 1.20
CA THR A 271 -9.00 0.83 0.63
C THR A 271 -7.97 0.18 -0.30
N THR A 272 -7.32 0.95 -1.16
CA THR A 272 -6.31 0.44 -2.10
C THR A 272 -5.06 -0.05 -1.37
N LEU A 273 -4.59 0.66 -0.32
CA LEU A 273 -3.49 0.21 0.53
C LEU A 273 -3.76 -1.17 1.14
N ILE A 274 -4.95 -1.36 1.73
CA ILE A 274 -5.35 -2.62 2.35
C ILE A 274 -5.42 -3.75 1.30
N ARG A 275 -6.10 -3.50 0.18
CA ARG A 275 -6.32 -4.51 -0.89
C ARG A 275 -5.02 -4.87 -1.61
N ALA A 276 -4.17 -3.89 -1.90
CA ALA A 276 -2.86 -4.15 -2.50
C ALA A 276 -1.96 -4.96 -1.56
N THR A 277 -1.95 -4.64 -0.26
CA THR A 277 -1.19 -5.41 0.74
C THR A 277 -1.72 -6.84 0.87
N GLU A 278 -3.04 -7.04 0.87
CA GLU A 278 -3.63 -8.38 0.87
C GLU A 278 -3.27 -9.17 -0.39
N TRP A 279 -3.36 -8.54 -1.57
CA TRP A 279 -3.00 -9.17 -2.84
C TRP A 279 -1.50 -9.53 -2.91
N LEU A 280 -0.63 -8.66 -2.45
CA LEU A 280 0.81 -8.92 -2.39
C LEU A 280 1.11 -10.17 -1.56
N ALA A 281 0.44 -10.34 -0.43
CA ALA A 281 0.62 -11.48 0.45
C ALA A 281 0.04 -12.79 -0.13
N THR A 282 -1.15 -12.73 -0.74
CA THR A 282 -1.97 -13.92 -0.99
C THR A 282 -2.26 -14.19 -2.48
N GLY A 283 -2.04 -13.22 -3.35
CA GLY A 283 -2.50 -13.23 -4.74
C GLY A 283 -4.01 -13.03 -4.90
N LYS A 284 -4.74 -12.80 -3.81
CA LYS A 284 -6.20 -12.63 -3.76
C LYS A 284 -6.57 -11.35 -3.02
N VAL A 285 -7.80 -10.87 -3.23
CA VAL A 285 -8.37 -9.75 -2.50
C VAL A 285 -9.73 -10.17 -1.96
N THR A 286 -9.89 -10.07 -0.65
CA THR A 286 -11.15 -10.36 0.06
C THR A 286 -11.67 -9.15 0.83
N TYR A 287 -10.85 -8.10 1.00
CA TYR A 287 -11.30 -6.87 1.65
C TYR A 287 -12.36 -6.17 0.79
N PRO A 288 -13.55 -5.90 1.34
CA PRO A 288 -14.64 -5.32 0.58
C PRO A 288 -14.37 -3.88 0.19
N VAL A 289 -15.03 -3.41 -0.85
CA VAL A 289 -15.10 -1.98 -1.16
C VAL A 289 -16.09 -1.35 -0.18
N PRO A 290 -15.69 -0.34 0.61
CA PRO A 290 -16.60 0.28 1.58
C PRO A 290 -17.71 1.07 0.86
N ALA A 291 -18.90 1.13 1.49
CA ALA A 291 -20.04 1.88 0.93
C ALA A 291 -19.75 3.38 0.72
N LYS A 292 -18.80 3.93 1.51
CA LYS A 292 -18.33 5.32 1.36
C LYS A 292 -17.17 5.48 0.36
N PHE A 293 -16.90 4.49 -0.49
CA PHE A 293 -15.88 4.66 -1.54
C PHE A 293 -16.26 5.85 -2.44
N PRO A 294 -15.30 6.70 -2.87
CA PRO A 294 -15.62 7.90 -3.64
C PRO A 294 -16.26 7.58 -4.98
N THR A 295 -16.98 8.57 -5.53
CA THR A 295 -17.57 8.53 -6.88
C THR A 295 -16.73 9.35 -7.86
N ALA A 296 -17.09 9.38 -9.14
CA ALA A 296 -16.41 10.24 -10.12
C ALA A 296 -16.57 11.74 -9.81
N ASP A 297 -17.67 12.11 -9.14
CA ASP A 297 -18.04 13.51 -8.89
C ASP A 297 -17.60 14.03 -7.52
N ALA A 298 -17.35 13.13 -6.55
CA ALA A 298 -17.05 13.48 -5.18
C ALA A 298 -15.93 12.64 -4.57
N THR A 299 -15.01 13.30 -3.87
CA THR A 299 -14.04 12.65 -2.97
C THR A 299 -14.76 12.13 -1.74
N SER A 300 -14.15 11.16 -1.06
CA SER A 300 -14.62 10.65 0.23
C SER A 300 -13.48 10.61 1.23
N LEU A 301 -13.64 11.34 2.32
CA LEU A 301 -12.61 11.47 3.35
C LEU A 301 -13.10 10.91 4.68
N ARG A 302 -12.24 10.20 5.35
CA ARG A 302 -12.42 9.89 6.76
C ARG A 302 -12.34 11.16 7.59
N ALA A 303 -13.20 11.32 8.59
CA ALA A 303 -13.13 12.47 9.48
C ALA A 303 -11.80 12.49 10.25
N GLU A 304 -11.33 13.68 10.62
CA GLU A 304 -10.04 13.82 11.33
C GLU A 304 -10.02 13.06 12.66
N GLY A 305 -11.11 13.16 13.41
CA GLY A 305 -11.28 12.45 14.69
C GLY A 305 -11.39 10.93 14.58
N ASP A 306 -11.72 10.42 13.39
CA ASP A 306 -11.85 8.98 13.12
C ASP A 306 -10.56 8.37 12.56
N MET A 307 -9.52 9.18 12.32
CA MET A 307 -8.25 8.63 11.85
C MET A 307 -7.63 7.73 12.92
N PRO A 308 -7.15 6.53 12.56
CA PRO A 308 -6.51 5.64 13.51
C PRO A 308 -5.30 6.36 14.13
N GLY A 309 -5.48 6.81 15.38
CA GLY A 309 -4.50 7.58 16.12
C GLY A 309 -4.20 8.92 15.46
N GLY A 310 -5.13 9.86 15.62
CA GLY A 310 -4.78 11.27 15.53
C GLY A 310 -3.46 11.55 16.29
N PRO A 311 -2.82 12.68 16.10
CA PRO A 311 -1.49 12.93 16.65
C PRO A 311 -1.54 12.56 18.14
N ASP A 312 -0.82 11.50 18.49
CA ASP A 312 -0.56 11.22 19.89
C ASP A 312 0.38 12.34 20.36
N THR A 313 -0.24 13.44 20.77
CA THR A 313 0.46 14.60 21.32
C THR A 313 1.31 14.23 22.55
N ARG A 314 1.17 13.00 23.06
CA ARG A 314 1.95 12.47 24.17
C ARG A 314 3.30 11.86 23.77
N SER A 315 3.54 11.56 22.49
CA SER A 315 4.80 10.96 22.03
C SER A 315 5.80 11.97 21.43
N LEU A 316 5.45 13.25 21.33
CA LEU A 316 6.34 14.29 20.85
C LEU A 316 7.22 14.93 21.95
N THR A 317 7.12 14.46 23.20
CA THR A 317 7.89 14.95 24.35
C THR A 317 8.76 13.86 24.98
N ARG A 318 9.53 13.13 24.19
CA ARG A 318 10.68 12.36 24.69
C ARG A 318 11.82 12.38 23.68
#